data_ef2265d327619d13effca7d364310bd8
#
_entry.id   ef2265d327619d13effca7d364310bd8
#
_cell.length_a   1.000
_cell.length_b   1.000
_cell.length_c   1.000
_cell.angle_alpha   90.00
_cell.angle_beta   90.00
_cell.angle_gamma   90.00
#
_symmetry.space_group_name_H-M   'P 1'
#
loop_
_entity.id
_entity.type
_entity.pdbx_description
1 polymer ?
#
loop_
_entity_poly.entity_id
_entity_poly.type
_entity_poly.pdbx_seq_one_letter_code
_entity_poly.pdbx_strand_id
1 'polypeptide(L)'
;MTSIDLPSGAAYNDAMSEPGTYEMLSPDAAGTIAPDVVRVPRIPDVVDVDDLDWSAVRDLVDPARVRTRMRTTVERLEALLDEQRPGLLFDEDRADANDRAIRVRDLDPDAPVWIIGDLHGDLLALEAALALVHRDTAASSPARLVFLGDFFDDGGYGLEVLLRVFELIVEAPAFVCIVVGNHDEALQYTGAGFTATVDPSDFSDFLNAHRVHEWITRAGKLAVRLFATAPRALFLPDGLLVTHGGFPLTDLHAELRASGDWNDPRCLSDFTWTRAHPRARKKLPNRTSRGSQFGYEDFAAFCALSAELGRPVTHMVRGHDHVDEQYEIYPAYAAHPVLTTVALSRRLAREPFGPFERVPTIARWASAALPQVHRLHVPAELVREIYAEENDVAEPDASRQAGGAEADEATA
;
A
#
# COMPACT_ATOMS: atom_id res chain seq x y z
N MET A 1 -45.94 -4.80 -26.24
CA MET A 1 -47.04 -4.82 -25.27
C MET A 1 -46.62 -5.69 -24.13
N THR A 2 -46.37 -5.13 -23.08
CA THR A 2 -46.32 -5.31 -21.64
C THR A 2 -45.00 -4.75 -21.08
N SER A 3 -45.18 -3.56 -20.51
CA SER A 3 -44.17 -2.86 -19.71
C SER A 3 -43.89 -3.64 -18.45
N ILE A 4 -42.58 -3.78 -18.12
CA ILE A 4 -42.13 -4.22 -16.80
C ILE A 4 -41.58 -2.96 -16.10
N ASP A 5 -42.31 -2.52 -15.09
CA ASP A 5 -41.91 -1.49 -14.16
C ASP A 5 -40.68 -1.88 -13.37
N LEU A 6 -39.69 -1.01 -13.37
CA LEU A 6 -38.55 -1.06 -12.44
C LEU A 6 -38.92 -0.25 -11.19
N PRO A 7 -38.72 -0.74 -9.97
CA PRO A 7 -38.92 0.05 -8.77
C PRO A 7 -37.75 1.02 -8.60
N SER A 8 -38.14 2.28 -8.38
CA SER A 8 -37.31 3.43 -8.07
C SER A 8 -36.44 3.20 -6.83
N GLY A 9 -35.20 3.70 -6.90
CA GLY A 9 -34.28 3.74 -5.78
C GLY A 9 -34.81 4.57 -4.62
N ALA A 10 -34.80 3.98 -3.47
CA ALA A 10 -34.74 4.61 -2.14
C ALA A 10 -34.61 3.49 -1.10
N ALA A 11 -33.47 3.34 -0.53
CA ALA A 11 -33.18 2.84 0.82
C ALA A 11 -31.75 2.27 0.90
N TYR A 12 -30.77 3.16 0.88
CA TYR A 12 -29.39 2.83 1.26
C TYR A 12 -28.76 3.96 2.08
N ASN A 13 -29.57 4.60 2.93
CA ASN A 13 -29.10 5.55 3.92
C ASN A 13 -29.98 5.46 5.14
N ASP A 14 -29.76 4.44 5.99
CA ASP A 14 -30.11 4.49 7.42
C ASP A 14 -29.65 3.21 8.13
N ALA A 15 -28.33 3.08 8.32
CA ALA A 15 -27.77 2.11 9.27
C ALA A 15 -26.34 2.48 9.68
N MET A 16 -26.04 3.76 9.86
CA MET A 16 -24.78 4.24 10.42
C MET A 16 -25.06 5.31 11.47
N SER A 17 -25.65 4.92 12.59
CA SER A 17 -25.59 5.71 13.81
C SER A 17 -26.11 4.87 14.96
N GLU A 18 -25.17 4.27 15.71
CA GLU A 18 -25.08 4.23 17.17
C GLU A 18 -23.94 3.31 17.59
N PRO A 19 -23.08 3.65 18.56
CA PRO A 19 -22.07 2.74 19.09
C PRO A 19 -22.75 1.72 20.01
N GLY A 20 -23.15 0.59 19.42
CA GLY A 20 -23.77 -0.51 20.13
C GLY A 20 -22.77 -1.26 21.00
N THR A 21 -22.92 -1.15 22.32
CA THR A 21 -22.36 -2.10 23.30
C THR A 21 -22.97 -3.47 23.03
N TYR A 22 -22.14 -4.40 22.56
CA TYR A 22 -22.57 -5.79 22.42
C TYR A 22 -22.51 -6.49 23.78
N GLU A 23 -23.67 -6.85 24.34
CA GLU A 23 -23.80 -7.75 25.46
C GLU A 23 -23.38 -9.17 25.05
N MET A 24 -22.57 -9.79 25.91
CA MET A 24 -22.16 -11.19 25.78
C MET A 24 -23.37 -12.10 26.07
N LEU A 25 -23.81 -12.87 25.10
CA LEU A 25 -24.74 -13.97 25.32
C LEU A 25 -24.00 -15.14 25.94
N SER A 26 -24.53 -15.65 27.07
CA SER A 26 -24.02 -16.83 27.78
C SER A 26 -24.17 -18.09 26.92
N PRO A 27 -23.22 -19.05 26.98
CA PRO A 27 -23.32 -20.28 26.22
C PRO A 27 -24.31 -21.26 26.88
N ASP A 28 -25.31 -21.70 26.11
CA ASP A 28 -26.17 -22.82 26.51
C ASP A 28 -25.44 -24.16 26.40
N ALA A 29 -25.67 -25.01 27.40
CA ALA A 29 -25.02 -26.28 27.60
C ALA A 29 -25.51 -27.34 26.61
N ALA A 30 -25.01 -27.31 25.38
CA ALA A 30 -25.06 -28.44 24.46
C ALA A 30 -23.78 -28.37 23.60
N GLY A 31 -22.84 -29.26 23.87
CA GLY A 31 -21.46 -29.31 23.34
C GLY A 31 -21.27 -29.23 21.82
N THR A 32 -21.72 -28.14 21.23
CA THR A 32 -21.34 -27.71 19.89
C THR A 32 -20.25 -26.67 20.07
N ILE A 33 -19.06 -26.94 19.57
CA ILE A 33 -17.98 -25.97 19.49
C ILE A 33 -18.55 -24.75 18.76
N ALA A 34 -18.82 -23.68 19.51
CA ALA A 34 -19.21 -22.41 18.89
C ALA A 34 -18.07 -21.96 17.97
N PRO A 35 -18.35 -21.50 16.75
CA PRO A 35 -17.31 -20.88 15.94
C PRO A 35 -16.71 -19.76 16.77
N ASP A 36 -15.38 -19.74 16.88
CA ASP A 36 -14.64 -18.68 17.57
C ASP A 36 -15.22 -17.34 17.14
N VAL A 37 -15.72 -16.59 18.10
CA VAL A 37 -16.25 -15.24 17.85
C VAL A 37 -15.07 -14.43 17.33
N VAL A 38 -15.06 -14.19 16.02
CA VAL A 38 -14.11 -13.30 15.41
C VAL A 38 -14.23 -11.97 16.13
N ARG A 39 -13.26 -11.67 16.99
CA ARG A 39 -13.17 -10.36 17.61
C ARG A 39 -12.93 -9.36 16.49
N VAL A 40 -13.95 -8.57 16.14
CA VAL A 40 -13.74 -7.40 15.29
C VAL A 40 -12.65 -6.58 15.99
N PRO A 41 -11.50 -6.36 15.35
CA PRO A 41 -10.44 -5.60 15.96
C PRO A 41 -10.99 -4.23 16.36
N ARG A 42 -10.75 -3.81 17.60
CA ARG A 42 -11.07 -2.45 18.04
C ARG A 42 -10.37 -1.47 17.11
N ILE A 43 -11.08 -0.43 16.66
CA ILE A 43 -10.47 0.66 15.89
C ILE A 43 -9.30 1.21 16.73
N PRO A 44 -8.07 1.18 16.24
CA PRO A 44 -6.92 1.66 16.99
C PRO A 44 -7.05 3.15 17.30
N ASP A 45 -6.61 3.56 18.49
CA ASP A 45 -6.52 4.97 18.82
C ASP A 45 -5.49 5.65 17.87
N VAL A 46 -5.71 6.93 17.57
CA VAL A 46 -4.75 7.72 16.79
C VAL A 46 -3.54 8.00 17.66
N VAL A 47 -2.36 7.70 17.16
CA VAL A 47 -1.09 7.91 17.85
C VAL A 47 -0.57 9.29 17.50
N ASP A 48 -0.34 10.12 18.50
CA ASP A 48 0.35 11.40 18.33
C ASP A 48 1.87 11.17 18.28
N VAL A 49 2.53 11.86 17.39
CA VAL A 49 3.99 11.86 17.22
C VAL A 49 4.54 13.21 17.69
N ASP A 50 4.24 13.56 18.93
CA ASP A 50 4.56 14.84 19.57
C ASP A 50 6.03 15.25 19.46
N ASP A 51 6.94 14.27 19.33
CA ASP A 51 8.38 14.52 19.23
C ASP A 51 8.83 14.88 17.78
N LEU A 52 7.93 14.84 16.79
CA LEU A 52 8.27 15.17 15.41
C LEU A 52 8.30 16.67 15.20
N ASP A 53 9.46 17.19 14.81
CA ASP A 53 9.62 18.59 14.41
C ASP A 53 9.05 18.79 13.00
N TRP A 54 7.79 19.17 12.91
CA TRP A 54 7.11 19.46 11.65
C TRP A 54 7.74 20.60 10.86
N SER A 55 8.49 21.52 11.50
CA SER A 55 9.23 22.53 10.78
C SER A 55 10.42 21.95 10.02
N ALA A 56 11.07 20.95 10.60
CA ALA A 56 12.13 20.21 9.92
C ALA A 56 11.56 19.37 8.75
N VAL A 57 10.35 18.82 8.89
CA VAL A 57 9.67 18.11 7.79
C VAL A 57 9.38 19.05 6.61
N ARG A 58 8.91 20.28 6.86
CA ARG A 58 8.75 21.31 5.81
C ARG A 58 10.05 21.59 5.06
N ASP A 59 11.17 21.58 5.77
CA ASP A 59 12.48 21.78 5.16
C ASP A 59 12.89 20.68 4.18
N LEU A 60 12.28 19.48 4.27
CA LEU A 60 12.56 18.37 3.35
C LEU A 60 12.05 18.64 1.92
N VAL A 61 11.05 19.50 1.75
CA VAL A 61 10.53 19.91 0.44
C VAL A 61 11.21 21.16 -0.11
N ASP A 62 12.11 21.81 0.63
CA ASP A 62 12.88 22.95 0.12
C ASP A 62 13.77 22.55 -1.06
N PRO A 63 13.60 23.16 -2.25
CA PRO A 63 14.30 22.73 -3.46
C PRO A 63 15.83 22.80 -3.38
N ALA A 64 16.40 23.68 -2.54
CA ALA A 64 17.85 23.78 -2.38
C ALA A 64 18.37 22.63 -1.51
N ARG A 65 17.65 22.28 -0.45
CA ARG A 65 17.96 21.13 0.41
C ARG A 65 17.80 19.81 -0.34
N VAL A 66 16.70 19.65 -1.08
CA VAL A 66 16.45 18.47 -1.94
C VAL A 66 17.61 18.25 -2.91
N ARG A 67 18.07 19.28 -3.62
CA ARG A 67 19.20 19.15 -4.56
C ARG A 67 20.50 18.69 -3.88
N THR A 68 20.78 19.22 -2.68
CA THR A 68 22.00 18.84 -1.94
C THR A 68 21.95 17.39 -1.46
N ARG A 69 20.83 16.98 -0.88
CA ARG A 69 20.60 15.61 -0.40
C ARG A 69 20.63 14.61 -1.55
N MET A 70 19.91 14.90 -2.65
CA MET A 70 19.78 14.03 -3.81
C MET A 70 21.13 13.59 -4.37
N ARG A 71 22.06 14.52 -4.55
CA ARG A 71 23.39 14.20 -5.08
C ARG A 71 24.08 13.11 -4.24
N THR A 72 24.22 13.38 -2.94
CA THR A 72 24.92 12.46 -2.03
C THR A 72 24.21 11.10 -1.93
N THR A 73 22.88 11.12 -1.84
CA THR A 73 22.07 9.92 -1.66
C THR A 73 22.10 9.04 -2.92
N VAL A 74 21.95 9.63 -4.11
CA VAL A 74 22.01 8.90 -5.39
C VAL A 74 23.39 8.27 -5.58
N GLU A 75 24.49 9.01 -5.38
CA GLU A 75 25.85 8.47 -5.50
C GLU A 75 26.09 7.27 -4.55
N ARG A 76 25.62 7.37 -3.31
CA ARG A 76 25.80 6.30 -2.31
C ARG A 76 24.93 5.08 -2.62
N LEU A 77 23.68 5.28 -3.05
CA LEU A 77 22.78 4.18 -3.38
C LEU A 77 23.23 3.46 -4.66
N GLU A 78 23.70 4.20 -5.69
CA GLU A 78 24.31 3.60 -6.88
C GLU A 78 25.48 2.70 -6.50
N ALA A 79 26.39 3.18 -5.65
CA ALA A 79 27.53 2.39 -5.19
C ALA A 79 27.08 1.14 -4.43
N LEU A 80 26.06 1.25 -3.56
CA LEU A 80 25.50 0.12 -2.83
C LEU A 80 24.91 -0.94 -3.78
N LEU A 81 24.13 -0.50 -4.79
CA LEU A 81 23.52 -1.42 -5.76
C LEU A 81 24.52 -2.00 -6.79
N ASP A 82 25.72 -1.41 -6.92
CA ASP A 82 26.79 -1.95 -7.75
C ASP A 82 27.54 -3.10 -7.06
N GLU A 83 27.40 -3.24 -5.74
CA GLU A 83 27.87 -4.41 -5.01
C GLU A 83 27.08 -5.67 -5.43
N GLN A 84 27.71 -6.85 -5.39
CA GLN A 84 27.05 -8.09 -5.82
C GLN A 84 25.89 -8.51 -4.91
N ARG A 85 25.93 -8.07 -3.66
CA ARG A 85 24.86 -8.25 -2.66
C ARG A 85 24.75 -6.99 -1.83
N PRO A 86 23.80 -6.12 -2.12
CA PRO A 86 23.65 -4.84 -1.43
C PRO A 86 23.25 -5.00 0.05
N GLY A 87 22.90 -6.21 0.51
CA GLY A 87 22.54 -6.46 1.91
C GLY A 87 21.23 -5.79 2.34
N LEU A 88 20.27 -5.65 1.43
CA LEU A 88 18.92 -5.20 1.77
C LEU A 88 18.22 -6.24 2.64
N LEU A 89 17.27 -5.80 3.44
CA LEU A 89 16.49 -6.68 4.31
C LEU A 89 15.84 -7.80 3.48
N PHE A 90 16.01 -9.04 3.93
CA PHE A 90 15.61 -10.28 3.26
C PHE A 90 16.31 -10.61 1.93
N ASP A 91 17.35 -9.88 1.56
CA ASP A 91 18.10 -10.18 0.33
C ASP A 91 18.85 -11.52 0.43
N GLU A 92 19.33 -11.88 1.62
CA GLU A 92 19.98 -13.18 1.89
C GLU A 92 18.99 -14.37 1.85
N ASP A 93 17.70 -14.13 2.01
CA ASP A 93 16.66 -15.14 1.91
C ASP A 93 16.32 -15.53 0.47
N ARG A 94 16.81 -14.80 -0.53
CA ARG A 94 16.59 -15.12 -1.94
C ARG A 94 17.22 -16.46 -2.29
N ALA A 95 16.50 -17.29 -3.03
CA ALA A 95 17.03 -18.52 -3.58
C ALA A 95 18.10 -18.23 -4.64
N ASP A 96 17.87 -17.23 -5.49
CA ASP A 96 18.82 -16.64 -6.42
C ASP A 96 18.56 -15.14 -6.62
N ALA A 97 19.44 -14.47 -7.38
CA ALA A 97 19.34 -13.02 -7.61
C ALA A 97 18.05 -12.58 -8.33
N ASN A 98 17.36 -13.49 -9.02
CA ASN A 98 16.12 -13.22 -9.75
C ASN A 98 14.86 -13.55 -8.92
N ASP A 99 15.03 -14.09 -7.71
CA ASP A 99 13.89 -14.42 -6.86
C ASP A 99 13.16 -13.14 -6.43
N ARG A 100 11.88 -13.05 -6.74
CA ARG A 100 10.98 -11.93 -6.42
C ARG A 100 9.85 -12.33 -5.45
N ALA A 101 9.69 -13.63 -5.22
CA ALA A 101 8.77 -14.20 -4.25
C ALA A 101 9.58 -14.84 -3.11
N ILE A 102 10.01 -14.02 -2.16
CA ILE A 102 11.01 -14.40 -1.16
C ILE A 102 10.36 -15.16 0.00
N ARG A 103 10.94 -16.31 0.36
CA ARG A 103 10.61 -17.00 1.60
C ARG A 103 11.60 -16.59 2.68
N VAL A 104 11.15 -15.79 3.64
CA VAL A 104 11.93 -15.42 4.82
C VAL A 104 11.99 -16.62 5.75
N ARG A 105 13.22 -17.04 6.12
CA ARG A 105 13.46 -18.28 6.88
C ARG A 105 13.60 -18.02 8.36
N ASP A 106 14.42 -17.04 8.69
CA ASP A 106 14.78 -16.71 10.06
C ASP A 106 14.43 -15.25 10.34
N LEU A 107 13.58 -15.04 11.32
CA LEU A 107 13.25 -13.71 11.81
C LEU A 107 13.27 -13.74 13.32
N ASP A 108 14.06 -12.84 13.92
CA ASP A 108 14.07 -12.65 15.36
C ASP A 108 12.67 -12.27 15.85
N PRO A 109 12.02 -13.10 16.68
CA PRO A 109 10.65 -12.86 17.13
C PRO A 109 10.51 -11.59 17.97
N ASP A 110 11.60 -11.14 18.62
CA ASP A 110 11.62 -9.95 19.48
C ASP A 110 11.82 -8.65 18.69
N ALA A 111 12.15 -8.75 17.39
CA ALA A 111 12.36 -7.60 16.53
C ALA A 111 11.22 -7.44 15.52
N PRO A 112 10.26 -6.55 15.79
CA PRO A 112 9.09 -6.37 14.94
C PRO A 112 9.46 -5.85 13.55
N VAL A 113 8.62 -6.22 12.58
CA VAL A 113 8.62 -5.65 11.23
C VAL A 113 7.55 -4.58 11.14
N TRP A 114 7.93 -3.39 10.72
CA TRP A 114 7.04 -2.30 10.43
C TRP A 114 6.72 -2.29 8.95
N ILE A 115 5.44 -2.23 8.61
CA ILE A 115 4.95 -2.32 7.24
C ILE A 115 4.22 -1.01 6.91
N ILE A 116 4.75 -0.30 5.92
CA ILE A 116 4.25 1.01 5.47
C ILE A 116 3.62 0.81 4.09
N GLY A 117 2.33 1.13 3.97
CA GLY A 117 1.57 1.02 2.72
C GLY A 117 1.86 2.15 1.73
N ASP A 118 0.96 2.29 0.76
CA ASP A 118 1.04 3.25 -0.33
C ASP A 118 1.28 4.67 0.19
N LEU A 119 2.18 5.39 -0.45
CA LEU A 119 2.58 6.74 -0.06
C LEU A 119 2.18 7.82 -1.07
N HIS A 120 2.15 7.51 -2.37
CA HIS A 120 1.75 8.45 -3.44
C HIS A 120 2.25 9.89 -3.22
N GLY A 121 3.55 10.04 -2.96
CA GLY A 121 4.15 11.35 -2.69
C GLY A 121 3.80 11.98 -1.34
N ASP A 122 3.20 11.25 -0.41
CA ASP A 122 2.84 11.77 0.91
C ASP A 122 4.02 11.74 1.89
N LEU A 123 4.79 12.81 1.87
CA LEU A 123 5.96 12.97 2.72
C LEU A 123 5.59 13.15 4.20
N LEU A 124 4.46 13.81 4.49
CA LEU A 124 4.01 14.01 5.87
C LEU A 124 3.67 12.69 6.54
N ALA A 125 2.94 11.82 5.84
CA ALA A 125 2.60 10.50 6.34
C ALA A 125 3.85 9.62 6.52
N LEU A 126 4.81 9.68 5.58
CA LEU A 126 6.09 8.97 5.69
C LEU A 126 6.85 9.41 6.95
N GLU A 127 7.03 10.71 7.19
CA GLU A 127 7.79 11.18 8.34
C GLU A 127 7.07 10.90 9.66
N ALA A 128 5.73 10.96 9.71
CA ALA A 128 4.95 10.53 10.87
C ALA A 128 5.14 9.03 11.15
N ALA A 129 5.14 8.18 10.11
CA ALA A 129 5.42 6.77 10.23
C ALA A 129 6.82 6.49 10.78
N LEU A 130 7.84 7.16 10.24
CA LEU A 130 9.22 7.02 10.67
C LEU A 130 9.43 7.51 12.11
N ALA A 131 8.74 8.56 12.53
CA ALA A 131 8.79 9.07 13.92
C ALA A 131 8.25 8.03 14.91
N LEU A 132 7.07 7.41 14.61
CA LEU A 132 6.54 6.34 15.43
C LEU A 132 7.50 5.14 15.50
N VAL A 133 7.99 4.69 14.35
CA VAL A 133 8.94 3.58 14.25
C VAL A 133 10.19 3.87 15.08
N HIS A 134 10.75 5.07 14.98
CA HIS A 134 11.92 5.47 15.74
C HIS A 134 11.67 5.47 17.26
N ARG A 135 10.53 6.00 17.68
CA ARG A 135 10.12 6.04 19.10
C ARG A 135 9.96 4.64 19.70
N ASP A 136 9.36 3.72 18.95
CA ASP A 136 9.03 2.38 19.46
C ASP A 136 10.17 1.36 19.24
N THR A 137 11.25 1.78 18.58
CA THR A 137 12.42 0.92 18.34
C THR A 137 13.46 1.14 19.44
N ALA A 138 13.94 0.05 20.02
CA ALA A 138 15.00 0.12 21.01
C ALA A 138 16.28 0.71 20.38
N ALA A 139 16.96 1.60 21.12
CA ALA A 139 18.18 2.27 20.65
C ALA A 139 19.33 1.28 20.27
N SER A 140 19.20 0.01 20.62
CA SER A 140 20.20 -1.03 20.37
C SER A 140 20.03 -1.80 19.06
N SER A 141 18.88 -1.63 18.36
CA SER A 141 18.61 -2.35 17.10
C SER A 141 17.85 -1.47 16.14
N PRO A 142 18.29 -1.28 14.90
CA PRO A 142 17.52 -0.59 13.86
C PRO A 142 16.17 -1.26 13.62
N ALA A 143 15.16 -0.45 13.28
CA ALA A 143 13.84 -0.95 12.92
C ALA A 143 13.87 -1.69 11.57
N ARG A 144 13.17 -2.80 11.47
CA ARG A 144 12.94 -3.50 10.20
C ARG A 144 11.76 -2.89 9.49
N LEU A 145 12.00 -2.29 8.33
CA LEU A 145 11.01 -1.58 7.53
C LEU A 145 10.70 -2.36 6.25
N VAL A 146 9.42 -2.57 5.99
CA VAL A 146 8.92 -3.08 4.71
C VAL A 146 7.96 -2.06 4.12
N PHE A 147 8.32 -1.51 2.97
CA PHE A 147 7.45 -0.65 2.18
C PHE A 147 6.65 -1.51 1.20
N LEU A 148 5.36 -1.23 1.06
CA LEU A 148 4.48 -1.97 0.15
C LEU A 148 4.46 -1.40 -1.27
N GLY A 149 5.26 -0.37 -1.55
CA GLY A 149 5.33 0.28 -2.85
C GLY A 149 4.41 1.48 -3.00
N ASP A 150 4.18 1.85 -4.25
CA ASP A 150 3.43 3.04 -4.67
C ASP A 150 3.91 4.32 -3.98
N PHE A 151 5.20 4.66 -4.25
CA PHE A 151 5.87 5.79 -3.63
C PHE A 151 5.49 7.14 -4.23
N PHE A 152 5.01 7.18 -5.47
CA PHE A 152 4.76 8.38 -6.28
C PHE A 152 3.48 8.25 -7.10
N ASP A 153 3.24 9.21 -7.99
CA ASP A 153 2.02 9.48 -8.72
C ASP A 153 0.87 9.99 -7.82
N ASP A 154 -0.20 10.47 -8.42
CA ASP A 154 -1.32 11.13 -7.75
C ASP A 154 -0.94 12.45 -7.03
N GLY A 155 0.03 13.18 -7.58
CA GLY A 155 0.51 14.45 -7.02
C GLY A 155 1.54 14.29 -5.91
N GLY A 156 1.56 15.24 -4.99
CA GLY A 156 2.45 15.26 -3.84
C GLY A 156 3.94 15.43 -4.17
N TYR A 157 4.76 14.88 -3.32
CA TYR A 157 6.22 15.01 -3.32
C TYR A 157 6.91 13.67 -3.63
N GLY A 158 6.58 13.06 -4.79
CA GLY A 158 7.09 11.74 -5.17
C GLY A 158 8.62 11.64 -5.21
N LEU A 159 9.32 12.69 -5.67
CA LEU A 159 10.79 12.71 -5.67
C LEU A 159 11.36 12.74 -4.25
N GLU A 160 10.78 13.55 -3.38
CA GLU A 160 11.20 13.71 -1.99
C GLU A 160 10.94 12.44 -1.16
N VAL A 161 9.80 11.78 -1.39
CA VAL A 161 9.49 10.48 -0.79
C VAL A 161 10.50 9.42 -1.23
N LEU A 162 10.78 9.31 -2.54
CA LEU A 162 11.80 8.40 -3.03
C LEU A 162 13.18 8.70 -2.47
N LEU A 163 13.57 9.98 -2.42
CA LEU A 163 14.84 10.39 -1.86
C LEU A 163 14.95 9.99 -0.38
N ARG A 164 13.87 10.15 0.38
CA ARG A 164 13.83 9.73 1.78
C ARG A 164 13.98 8.22 1.95
N VAL A 165 13.30 7.43 1.13
CA VAL A 165 13.44 5.97 1.12
C VAL A 165 14.87 5.56 0.71
N PHE A 166 15.46 6.22 -0.26
CA PHE A 166 16.85 5.98 -0.65
C PHE A 166 17.84 6.29 0.48
N GLU A 167 17.61 7.36 1.25
CA GLU A 167 18.40 7.67 2.44
C GLU A 167 18.31 6.55 3.49
N LEU A 168 17.11 6.06 3.77
CA LEU A 168 16.92 4.94 4.70
C LEU A 168 17.67 3.67 4.26
N ILE A 169 17.63 3.36 2.96
CA ILE A 169 18.40 2.23 2.40
C ILE A 169 19.89 2.46 2.57
N VAL A 170 20.38 3.65 2.26
CA VAL A 170 21.82 3.97 2.36
C VAL A 170 22.31 3.96 3.81
N GLU A 171 21.46 4.38 4.76
CA GLU A 171 21.78 4.43 6.18
C GLU A 171 21.79 3.05 6.85
N ALA A 172 20.80 2.22 6.50
CA ALA A 172 20.59 0.92 7.12
C ALA A 172 20.07 -0.13 6.11
N PRO A 173 20.86 -0.53 5.10
CA PRO A 173 20.39 -1.38 4.02
C PRO A 173 19.84 -2.73 4.51
N ALA A 174 20.47 -3.34 5.52
CA ALA A 174 20.04 -4.62 6.08
C ALA A 174 18.68 -4.55 6.82
N PHE A 175 18.08 -3.37 6.95
CA PHE A 175 16.84 -3.17 7.71
C PHE A 175 15.69 -2.60 6.87
N VAL A 176 15.91 -2.39 5.57
CA VAL A 176 14.90 -1.85 4.65
C VAL A 176 14.64 -2.83 3.51
N CYS A 177 13.35 -3.14 3.29
CA CYS A 177 12.86 -3.91 2.16
C CYS A 177 11.77 -3.12 1.43
N ILE A 178 11.76 -3.21 0.11
CA ILE A 178 10.69 -2.69 -0.74
C ILE A 178 9.98 -3.87 -1.39
N VAL A 179 8.66 -3.95 -1.21
CA VAL A 179 7.76 -4.76 -2.03
C VAL A 179 7.18 -3.83 -3.08
N VAL A 180 7.35 -4.18 -4.35
CA VAL A 180 7.04 -3.27 -5.45
C VAL A 180 5.54 -3.12 -5.65
N GLY A 181 5.07 -1.86 -5.72
CA GLY A 181 3.71 -1.50 -6.08
C GLY A 181 3.50 -1.43 -7.60
N ASN A 182 2.26 -1.22 -8.00
CA ASN A 182 1.92 -1.20 -9.43
C ASN A 182 2.40 0.08 -10.12
N HIS A 183 2.48 1.21 -9.43
CA HIS A 183 3.08 2.44 -9.96
C HIS A 183 4.59 2.30 -10.11
N ASP A 184 5.25 1.67 -9.14
CA ASP A 184 6.69 1.40 -9.19
C ASP A 184 7.05 0.45 -10.33
N GLU A 185 6.27 -0.65 -10.52
CA GLU A 185 6.47 -1.62 -11.60
C GLU A 185 6.25 -0.99 -12.98
N ALA A 186 5.31 -0.06 -13.07
CA ALA A 186 4.95 0.60 -14.31
C ALA A 186 6.00 1.58 -14.79
N LEU A 187 6.81 2.15 -13.89
CA LEU A 187 7.84 3.12 -14.22
C LEU A 187 8.99 2.46 -14.96
N GLN A 188 9.29 2.96 -16.16
CA GLN A 188 10.35 2.45 -17.03
C GLN A 188 11.20 3.58 -17.61
N TYR A 189 12.43 3.25 -18.01
CA TYR A 189 13.31 4.13 -18.74
C TYR A 189 13.75 3.49 -20.04
N THR A 190 13.42 4.11 -21.18
CA THR A 190 13.66 3.55 -22.50
C THR A 190 14.88 4.15 -23.25
N GLY A 191 15.67 4.98 -22.59
CA GLY A 191 16.74 5.76 -23.22
C GLY A 191 16.24 7.07 -23.88
N ALA A 192 15.02 7.09 -24.41
CA ALA A 192 14.36 8.30 -24.91
C ALA A 192 13.73 9.14 -23.78
N GLY A 193 13.37 8.50 -22.66
CA GLY A 193 12.74 9.14 -21.51
C GLY A 193 12.11 8.12 -20.58
N PHE A 194 11.43 8.63 -19.55
CA PHE A 194 10.64 7.83 -18.63
C PHE A 194 9.24 7.62 -19.18
N THR A 195 8.67 6.46 -18.91
CA THR A 195 7.29 6.10 -19.26
C THR A 195 6.68 5.32 -18.12
N ALA A 196 5.37 5.40 -17.95
CA ALA A 196 4.64 4.53 -17.05
C ALA A 196 3.38 4.00 -17.76
N THR A 197 2.93 2.81 -17.36
CA THR A 197 1.73 2.14 -17.92
C THR A 197 0.55 2.15 -16.94
N VAL A 198 0.53 3.11 -16.05
CA VAL A 198 -0.53 3.39 -15.06
C VAL A 198 -1.13 4.77 -15.31
N ASP A 199 -2.25 5.03 -14.68
CA ASP A 199 -2.93 6.32 -14.69
C ASP A 199 -3.37 6.64 -13.24
N PRO A 200 -2.95 7.81 -12.71
CA PRO A 200 -2.07 8.80 -13.32
C PRO A 200 -0.60 8.33 -13.44
N SER A 201 0.17 9.03 -14.27
CA SER A 201 1.61 8.80 -14.51
C SER A 201 2.42 10.11 -14.39
N ASP A 202 1.93 11.00 -13.54
CA ASP A 202 2.46 12.34 -13.34
C ASP A 202 3.94 12.36 -12.91
N PHE A 203 4.39 11.31 -12.20
CA PHE A 203 5.80 11.21 -11.83
C PHE A 203 6.70 10.97 -13.04
N SER A 204 6.29 10.13 -13.99
CA SER A 204 7.04 9.93 -15.23
C SER A 204 7.10 11.21 -16.06
N ASP A 205 6.02 11.99 -16.07
CA ASP A 205 5.95 13.30 -16.74
C ASP A 205 6.86 14.32 -16.06
N PHE A 206 6.85 14.35 -14.71
CA PHE A 206 7.77 15.16 -13.91
C PHE A 206 9.24 14.85 -14.23
N LEU A 207 9.62 13.57 -14.26
CA LEU A 207 10.99 13.15 -14.59
C LEU A 207 11.40 13.59 -16.01
N ASN A 208 10.48 13.51 -16.97
CA ASN A 208 10.71 13.95 -18.34
C ASN A 208 10.84 15.48 -18.45
N ALA A 209 9.99 16.23 -17.76
CA ALA A 209 10.05 17.68 -17.72
C ALA A 209 11.39 18.19 -17.14
N HIS A 210 11.93 17.46 -16.17
CA HIS A 210 13.18 17.81 -15.48
C HIS A 210 14.42 17.05 -15.99
N ARG A 211 14.33 16.41 -17.14
CA ARG A 211 15.37 15.56 -17.75
C ARG A 211 16.72 16.26 -17.96
N VAL A 212 16.74 17.58 -18.08
CA VAL A 212 17.98 18.38 -18.18
C VAL A 212 18.77 18.42 -16.86
N HIS A 213 18.13 18.08 -15.74
CA HIS A 213 18.77 18.00 -14.43
C HIS A 213 19.34 16.59 -14.24
N GLU A 214 20.64 16.47 -14.31
CA GLU A 214 21.36 15.19 -14.21
C GLU A 214 20.91 14.35 -13.01
N TRP A 215 20.83 14.96 -11.83
CA TRP A 215 20.54 14.22 -10.59
C TRP A 215 19.10 13.70 -10.51
N ILE A 216 18.12 14.44 -11.05
CA ILE A 216 16.72 13.97 -11.14
C ILE A 216 16.66 12.76 -12.09
N THR A 217 17.32 12.86 -13.24
CA THR A 217 17.38 11.74 -14.19
C THR A 217 18.06 10.51 -13.59
N ARG A 218 19.16 10.69 -12.84
CA ARG A 218 19.86 9.59 -12.16
C ARG A 218 18.98 8.98 -11.08
N ALA A 219 18.30 9.79 -10.26
CA ALA A 219 17.35 9.31 -9.25
C ALA A 219 16.23 8.46 -9.87
N GLY A 220 15.61 8.93 -10.97
CA GLY A 220 14.59 8.16 -11.68
C GLY A 220 15.10 6.83 -12.25
N LYS A 221 16.31 6.82 -12.86
CA LYS A 221 16.94 5.57 -13.33
C LYS A 221 17.28 4.61 -12.19
N LEU A 222 17.68 5.16 -11.06
CA LEU A 222 17.99 4.38 -9.87
C LEU A 222 16.74 3.75 -9.27
N ALA A 223 15.60 4.48 -9.27
CA ALA A 223 14.29 3.95 -8.91
C ALA A 223 13.90 2.76 -9.81
N VAL A 224 13.97 2.93 -11.13
CA VAL A 224 13.70 1.84 -12.10
C VAL A 224 14.59 0.63 -11.82
N ARG A 225 15.90 0.83 -11.59
CA ARG A 225 16.84 -0.25 -11.28
C ARG A 225 16.47 -0.98 -9.98
N LEU A 226 16.15 -0.24 -8.93
CA LEU A 226 15.79 -0.79 -7.62
C LEU A 226 14.51 -1.63 -7.72
N PHE A 227 13.46 -1.09 -8.34
CA PHE A 227 12.17 -1.77 -8.48
C PHE A 227 12.25 -3.00 -9.39
N ALA A 228 13.10 -3.00 -10.41
CA ALA A 228 13.30 -4.17 -11.26
C ALA A 228 13.81 -5.39 -10.48
N THR A 229 14.53 -5.17 -9.37
CA THR A 229 15.12 -6.24 -8.57
C THR A 229 14.40 -6.50 -7.25
N ALA A 230 13.54 -5.58 -6.80
CA ALA A 230 12.85 -5.69 -5.53
C ALA A 230 11.79 -6.82 -5.51
N PRO A 231 11.47 -7.38 -4.33
CA PRO A 231 10.43 -8.40 -4.16
C PRO A 231 9.05 -7.95 -4.65
N ARG A 232 8.23 -8.93 -5.03
CA ARG A 232 6.77 -8.79 -5.23
C ARG A 232 5.98 -9.42 -4.09
N ALA A 233 6.58 -10.38 -3.39
CA ALA A 233 5.96 -11.05 -2.27
C ALA A 233 7.02 -11.47 -1.23
N LEU A 234 6.66 -11.35 0.04
CA LEU A 234 7.41 -11.89 1.16
C LEU A 234 6.53 -12.92 1.89
N PHE A 235 7.01 -14.14 1.98
CA PHE A 235 6.42 -15.19 2.80
C PHE A 235 7.18 -15.23 4.13
N LEU A 236 6.62 -14.57 5.15
CA LEU A 236 7.23 -14.51 6.47
C LEU A 236 6.91 -15.75 7.30
N PRO A 237 7.67 -16.01 8.38
CA PRO A 237 7.33 -17.03 9.35
C PRO A 237 5.89 -16.85 9.88
N ASP A 238 5.34 -17.93 10.48
CA ASP A 238 3.97 -17.95 11.05
C ASP A 238 2.85 -17.67 10.05
N GLY A 239 3.14 -17.76 8.74
CA GLY A 239 2.15 -17.71 7.68
C GLY A 239 1.69 -16.32 7.26
N LEU A 240 2.46 -15.25 7.57
CA LEU A 240 2.17 -13.94 7.05
C LEU A 240 2.67 -13.80 5.60
N LEU A 241 1.77 -13.44 4.70
CA LEU A 241 2.09 -12.97 3.35
C LEU A 241 2.09 -11.44 3.32
N VAL A 242 3.15 -10.85 2.78
CA VAL A 242 3.26 -9.40 2.57
C VAL A 242 3.42 -9.12 1.09
N THR A 243 2.48 -8.38 0.50
CA THR A 243 2.45 -8.03 -0.93
C THR A 243 1.88 -6.62 -1.10
N HIS A 244 2.05 -6.02 -2.28
CA HIS A 244 1.33 -4.79 -2.60
C HIS A 244 -0.14 -5.07 -2.93
N GLY A 245 -0.43 -5.97 -3.88
CA GLY A 245 -1.78 -6.31 -4.36
C GLY A 245 -2.39 -7.50 -3.65
N GLY A 246 -2.10 -8.71 -4.09
CA GLY A 246 -2.68 -9.93 -3.53
C GLY A 246 -1.81 -11.17 -3.73
N PHE A 247 -2.32 -12.14 -4.46
CA PHE A 247 -1.70 -13.48 -4.59
C PHE A 247 -2.08 -14.12 -5.93
N PRO A 248 -1.33 -15.15 -6.40
CA PRO A 248 -1.68 -15.91 -7.60
C PRO A 248 -3.09 -16.50 -7.55
N LEU A 249 -3.93 -16.11 -8.51
CA LEU A 249 -5.33 -16.51 -8.56
C LEU A 249 -5.52 -17.96 -9.01
N THR A 250 -6.73 -18.50 -8.80
CA THR A 250 -7.05 -19.90 -8.96
C THR A 250 -6.76 -20.49 -10.34
N ASP A 251 -6.71 -19.68 -11.42
CA ASP A 251 -6.33 -20.14 -12.76
C ASP A 251 -4.84 -20.47 -12.89
N LEU A 252 -4.00 -19.91 -12.03
CA LEU A 252 -2.57 -20.21 -11.98
C LEU A 252 -2.25 -21.40 -11.08
N HIS A 253 -3.18 -21.86 -10.23
CA HIS A 253 -2.91 -22.87 -9.20
C HIS A 253 -2.42 -24.19 -9.78
N ALA A 254 -2.98 -24.65 -10.91
CA ALA A 254 -2.56 -25.91 -11.54
C ALA A 254 -1.11 -25.85 -12.04
N GLU A 255 -0.75 -24.75 -12.68
CA GLU A 255 0.60 -24.53 -13.20
C GLU A 255 1.61 -24.32 -12.07
N LEU A 256 1.24 -23.50 -11.07
CA LEU A 256 2.09 -23.26 -9.90
C LEU A 256 2.33 -24.55 -9.11
N ARG A 257 1.31 -25.42 -8.98
CA ARG A 257 1.45 -26.76 -8.36
C ARG A 257 2.41 -27.66 -9.14
N ALA A 258 2.35 -27.61 -10.47
CA ALA A 258 3.19 -28.42 -11.33
C ALA A 258 4.64 -27.93 -11.40
N SER A 259 4.87 -26.63 -11.43
CA SER A 259 6.18 -26.02 -11.59
C SER A 259 6.89 -25.69 -10.27
N GLY A 260 6.13 -25.31 -9.25
CA GLY A 260 6.66 -24.67 -8.03
C GLY A 260 7.28 -23.30 -8.28
N ASP A 261 7.08 -22.72 -9.47
CA ASP A 261 7.72 -21.45 -9.87
C ASP A 261 6.88 -20.24 -9.43
N TRP A 262 7.21 -19.71 -8.28
CA TRP A 262 6.63 -18.50 -7.73
C TRP A 262 7.04 -17.22 -8.48
N ASN A 263 8.06 -17.31 -9.34
CA ASN A 263 8.57 -16.20 -10.14
C ASN A 263 7.96 -16.17 -11.56
N ASP A 264 6.97 -17.04 -11.88
CA ASP A 264 6.19 -16.91 -13.12
C ASP A 264 5.67 -15.46 -13.23
N PRO A 265 5.84 -14.77 -14.36
CA PRO A 265 5.43 -13.37 -14.53
C PRO A 265 3.96 -13.10 -14.20
N ARG A 266 3.06 -14.08 -14.36
CA ARG A 266 1.65 -13.94 -14.01
C ARG A 266 1.45 -14.00 -12.49
N CYS A 267 2.19 -14.87 -11.80
CA CYS A 267 2.19 -14.90 -10.33
C CYS A 267 2.71 -13.57 -9.77
N LEU A 268 3.82 -13.06 -10.32
CA LEU A 268 4.37 -11.76 -9.92
C LEU A 268 3.39 -10.61 -10.20
N SER A 269 2.69 -10.66 -11.34
CA SER A 269 1.64 -9.69 -11.64
C SER A 269 0.48 -9.76 -10.65
N ASP A 270 0.05 -10.95 -10.25
CA ASP A 270 -1.05 -11.10 -9.30
C ASP A 270 -0.67 -10.59 -7.90
N PHE A 271 0.58 -10.80 -7.45
CA PHE A 271 1.07 -10.22 -6.20
C PHE A 271 1.01 -8.68 -6.18
N THR A 272 1.15 -8.04 -7.35
CA THR A 272 1.22 -6.58 -7.46
C THR A 272 -0.12 -5.94 -7.80
N TRP A 273 -0.97 -6.56 -8.64
CA TRP A 273 -2.09 -5.87 -9.28
C TRP A 273 -3.48 -6.31 -8.82
N THR A 274 -3.61 -7.40 -8.07
CA THR A 274 -4.93 -7.89 -7.68
C THR A 274 -5.51 -7.12 -6.49
N ARG A 275 -6.84 -7.02 -6.44
CA ARG A 275 -7.58 -6.25 -5.45
C ARG A 275 -8.50 -7.14 -4.63
N ALA A 276 -8.64 -6.81 -3.34
CA ALA A 276 -9.55 -7.53 -2.45
C ALA A 276 -11.02 -7.19 -2.73
N HIS A 277 -11.89 -8.16 -2.48
CA HIS A 277 -13.33 -7.97 -2.59
C HIS A 277 -14.06 -8.76 -1.48
N PRO A 278 -15.10 -8.21 -0.84
CA PRO A 278 -15.79 -8.87 0.30
C PRO A 278 -16.61 -10.10 -0.10
N ARG A 279 -16.82 -10.39 -1.38
CA ARG A 279 -17.58 -11.57 -1.84
C ARG A 279 -16.74 -12.85 -1.77
N ALA A 280 -17.42 -14.00 -1.78
CA ALA A 280 -16.79 -15.31 -1.75
C ALA A 280 -15.77 -15.52 -2.88
N ARG A 281 -16.18 -15.18 -4.11
CA ARG A 281 -15.34 -15.25 -5.32
C ARG A 281 -15.58 -14.03 -6.17
N LYS A 282 -14.52 -13.47 -6.70
CA LYS A 282 -14.65 -12.27 -7.54
C LYS A 282 -13.72 -12.26 -8.75
N LYS A 283 -13.17 -13.36 -9.12
CA LYS A 283 -12.27 -13.46 -10.26
C LYS A 283 -12.87 -12.88 -11.56
N LEU A 284 -12.96 -11.55 -11.62
CA LEU A 284 -13.29 -10.78 -12.80
C LEU A 284 -12.20 -9.73 -13.00
N PRO A 285 -11.79 -9.47 -14.26
CA PRO A 285 -10.92 -8.35 -14.55
C PRO A 285 -11.47 -7.08 -13.92
N ASN A 286 -10.61 -6.30 -13.31
CA ASN A 286 -10.98 -4.97 -12.85
C ASN A 286 -11.32 -4.13 -14.10
N ARG A 287 -12.45 -3.42 -14.09
CA ARG A 287 -12.88 -2.62 -15.23
C ARG A 287 -12.16 -1.27 -15.32
N THR A 288 -11.59 -0.83 -14.21
CA THR A 288 -11.00 0.50 -14.07
C THR A 288 -9.49 0.49 -14.07
N SER A 289 -8.85 -0.64 -13.79
CA SER A 289 -7.40 -0.77 -13.77
C SER A 289 -6.97 -2.17 -14.21
N ARG A 290 -5.68 -2.36 -14.45
CA ARG A 290 -5.07 -3.69 -14.64
C ARG A 290 -5.26 -4.54 -13.39
N GLY A 291 -5.25 -5.84 -13.56
CA GLY A 291 -5.41 -6.83 -12.49
C GLY A 291 -6.83 -7.37 -12.40
N SER A 292 -7.05 -8.25 -11.47
CA SER A 292 -8.31 -8.88 -11.16
C SER A 292 -8.67 -8.66 -9.69
N GLN A 293 -9.89 -9.01 -9.31
CA GLN A 293 -10.32 -9.00 -7.92
C GLN A 293 -10.40 -10.44 -7.40
N PHE A 294 -10.09 -10.63 -6.12
CA PHE A 294 -10.22 -11.91 -5.42
C PHE A 294 -11.22 -11.82 -4.27
N GLY A 295 -11.86 -12.93 -3.95
CA GLY A 295 -12.74 -13.07 -2.79
C GLY A 295 -12.11 -13.93 -1.69
N TYR A 296 -12.82 -14.07 -0.56
CA TYR A 296 -12.29 -14.82 0.59
C TYR A 296 -12.12 -16.33 0.32
N GLU A 297 -12.92 -16.94 -0.58
CA GLU A 297 -12.72 -18.34 -0.98
C GLU A 297 -11.50 -18.49 -1.92
N ASP A 298 -11.20 -17.49 -2.74
CA ASP A 298 -10.00 -17.49 -3.57
C ASP A 298 -8.75 -17.44 -2.67
N PHE A 299 -8.77 -16.61 -1.61
CA PHE A 299 -7.67 -16.55 -0.65
C PHE A 299 -7.53 -17.84 0.14
N ALA A 300 -8.62 -18.44 0.61
CA ALA A 300 -8.59 -19.74 1.29
C ALA A 300 -8.01 -20.86 0.39
N ALA A 301 -8.37 -20.88 -0.90
CA ALA A 301 -7.79 -21.80 -1.87
C ALA A 301 -6.29 -21.58 -2.08
N PHE A 302 -5.85 -20.32 -2.12
CA PHE A 302 -4.44 -19.97 -2.17
C PHE A 302 -3.68 -20.38 -0.90
N CYS A 303 -4.24 -20.17 0.29
CA CYS A 303 -3.67 -20.63 1.55
C CYS A 303 -3.43 -22.15 1.56
N ALA A 304 -4.40 -22.91 1.07
CA ALA A 304 -4.25 -24.37 0.93
C ALA A 304 -3.11 -24.74 -0.04
N LEU A 305 -3.05 -24.09 -1.21
CA LEU A 305 -2.00 -24.32 -2.20
C LEU A 305 -0.62 -23.93 -1.66
N SER A 306 -0.51 -22.79 -1.01
CA SER A 306 0.77 -22.29 -0.47
C SER A 306 1.33 -23.24 0.60
N ALA A 307 0.46 -23.81 1.44
CA ALA A 307 0.83 -24.82 2.42
C ALA A 307 1.31 -26.12 1.73
N GLU A 308 0.59 -26.59 0.70
CA GLU A 308 0.99 -27.74 -0.12
C GLU A 308 2.37 -27.56 -0.74
N LEU A 309 2.70 -26.35 -1.19
CA LEU A 309 3.99 -25.99 -1.81
C LEU A 309 5.08 -25.57 -0.79
N GLY A 310 4.85 -25.79 0.51
CA GLY A 310 5.84 -25.57 1.56
C GLY A 310 6.08 -24.07 1.92
N ARG A 311 5.16 -23.19 1.54
CA ARG A 311 5.14 -21.77 1.92
C ARG A 311 3.80 -21.44 2.59
N PRO A 312 3.49 -22.00 3.77
CA PRO A 312 2.17 -21.85 4.39
C PRO A 312 1.81 -20.37 4.60
N VAL A 313 0.64 -19.98 4.11
CA VAL A 313 0.02 -18.67 4.32
C VAL A 313 -1.26 -18.85 5.09
N THR A 314 -1.48 -18.04 6.12
CA THR A 314 -2.68 -18.02 6.95
C THR A 314 -3.32 -16.64 7.01
N HIS A 315 -2.57 -15.59 6.76
CA HIS A 315 -3.03 -14.20 6.79
C HIS A 315 -2.15 -13.33 5.89
N MET A 316 -2.61 -12.11 5.57
CA MET A 316 -1.94 -11.23 4.63
C MET A 316 -2.00 -9.77 5.08
N VAL A 317 -0.90 -9.04 4.83
CA VAL A 317 -0.86 -7.57 4.83
C VAL A 317 -0.58 -7.09 3.42
N ARG A 318 -1.33 -6.08 2.99
CA ARG A 318 -1.24 -5.51 1.65
C ARG A 318 -1.55 -4.00 1.62
N GLY A 319 -1.28 -3.34 0.50
CA GLY A 319 -1.66 -1.98 0.15
C GLY A 319 -2.71 -1.93 -0.98
N HIS A 320 -2.51 -1.09 -1.97
CA HIS A 320 -3.18 -1.02 -3.28
C HIS A 320 -4.66 -0.62 -3.27
N ASP A 321 -5.47 -1.01 -2.30
CA ASP A 321 -6.87 -0.60 -2.19
C ASP A 321 -6.99 0.59 -1.23
N HIS A 322 -7.32 1.77 -1.79
CA HIS A 322 -7.51 2.98 -1.00
C HIS A 322 -8.91 2.98 -0.40
N VAL A 323 -8.96 3.17 0.89
CA VAL A 323 -10.19 3.29 1.66
C VAL A 323 -10.12 4.53 2.55
N ASP A 324 -11.26 5.13 2.86
CA ASP A 324 -11.32 6.39 3.62
C ASP A 324 -10.60 6.30 4.97
N GLU A 325 -10.72 5.16 5.65
CA GLU A 325 -10.09 4.92 6.96
C GLU A 325 -8.58 4.64 6.89
N GLN A 326 -8.00 4.57 5.69
CA GLN A 326 -6.61 4.22 5.38
C GLN A 326 -6.20 2.80 5.80
N TYR A 327 -7.10 2.00 6.33
CA TYR A 327 -6.94 0.55 6.54
C TYR A 327 -8.28 -0.16 6.43
N GLU A 328 -8.23 -1.44 6.07
CA GLU A 328 -9.41 -2.31 6.08
C GLU A 328 -9.04 -3.71 6.56
N ILE A 329 -9.83 -4.21 7.52
CA ILE A 329 -9.81 -5.61 7.93
C ILE A 329 -11.15 -6.20 7.50
N TYR A 330 -11.12 -7.05 6.49
CA TYR A 330 -12.33 -7.58 5.86
C TYR A 330 -12.99 -8.65 6.74
N PRO A 331 -14.20 -8.41 7.29
CA PRO A 331 -14.89 -9.40 8.14
C PRO A 331 -15.14 -10.74 7.42
N ALA A 332 -15.35 -10.69 6.10
CA ALA A 332 -15.57 -11.89 5.30
C ALA A 332 -14.36 -12.84 5.24
N TYR A 333 -13.16 -12.32 5.54
CA TYR A 333 -11.90 -13.09 5.55
C TYR A 333 -11.52 -13.61 6.94
N ALA A 334 -12.49 -13.81 7.80
CA ALA A 334 -12.25 -14.17 9.21
C ALA A 334 -11.40 -15.44 9.42
N ALA A 335 -11.52 -16.44 8.52
CA ALA A 335 -10.73 -17.68 8.57
C ALA A 335 -9.26 -17.46 8.16
N HIS A 336 -9.00 -16.47 7.30
CA HIS A 336 -7.69 -16.08 6.79
C HIS A 336 -7.65 -14.55 6.72
N PRO A 337 -7.28 -13.86 7.80
CA PRO A 337 -7.37 -12.40 7.86
C PRO A 337 -6.55 -11.70 6.78
N VAL A 338 -7.15 -10.68 6.16
CA VAL A 338 -6.50 -9.78 5.22
C VAL A 338 -6.57 -8.37 5.79
N LEU A 339 -5.42 -7.74 5.92
CA LEU A 339 -5.27 -6.35 6.31
C LEU A 339 -4.78 -5.54 5.11
N THR A 340 -5.56 -4.56 4.68
CA THR A 340 -5.09 -3.49 3.80
C THR A 340 -4.66 -2.30 4.65
N THR A 341 -3.51 -1.68 4.35
CA THR A 341 -3.01 -0.48 5.02
C THR A 341 -2.41 0.49 4.01
N VAL A 342 -2.72 1.77 4.15
CA VAL A 342 -2.30 2.85 3.25
C VAL A 342 -1.81 4.02 4.09
N ALA A 343 -0.66 4.58 3.76
CA ALA A 343 -0.03 5.64 4.52
C ALA A 343 -0.23 7.00 3.83
N LEU A 344 -1.48 7.49 3.80
CA LEU A 344 -1.82 8.79 3.23
C LEU A 344 -2.43 9.71 4.29
N SER A 345 -1.92 10.93 4.38
CA SER A 345 -2.45 12.01 5.21
C SER A 345 -3.49 12.87 4.47
N ARG A 346 -3.64 12.64 3.16
CA ARG A 346 -4.53 13.37 2.27
C ARG A 346 -5.33 12.45 1.35
N ARG A 347 -6.43 12.95 0.86
CA ARG A 347 -7.19 12.34 -0.24
C ARG A 347 -6.45 12.62 -1.55
N LEU A 348 -6.32 11.60 -2.41
CA LEU A 348 -5.73 11.76 -3.73
C LEU A 348 -6.70 12.47 -4.69
N ALA A 349 -6.16 13.20 -5.67
CA ALA A 349 -6.98 13.98 -6.61
C ALA A 349 -7.96 13.12 -7.43
N ARG A 350 -7.63 11.85 -7.69
CA ARG A 350 -8.52 10.89 -8.38
C ARG A 350 -9.67 10.35 -7.53
N GLU A 351 -9.62 10.52 -6.22
CA GLU A 351 -10.66 10.04 -5.31
C GLU A 351 -11.79 11.07 -5.24
N PRO A 352 -13.03 10.74 -5.69
CA PRO A 352 -14.07 11.74 -5.88
C PRO A 352 -14.76 12.16 -4.58
N PHE A 353 -14.58 11.42 -3.48
CA PHE A 353 -15.35 11.60 -2.25
C PHE A 353 -14.48 11.47 -0.99
N GLY A 354 -15.03 11.90 0.13
CA GLY A 354 -14.43 11.82 1.46
C GLY A 354 -13.69 13.11 1.84
N PRO A 355 -13.25 13.21 3.11
CA PRO A 355 -12.51 14.37 3.60
C PRO A 355 -11.15 14.46 2.90
N PHE A 356 -10.64 15.69 2.76
CA PHE A 356 -9.31 15.88 2.17
C PHE A 356 -8.23 15.36 3.11
N GLU A 357 -8.30 15.69 4.38
CA GLU A 357 -7.37 15.18 5.38
C GLU A 357 -7.73 13.74 5.75
N ARG A 358 -6.70 12.90 5.79
CA ARG A 358 -6.78 11.48 6.14
C ARG A 358 -5.90 11.19 7.35
N VAL A 359 -6.16 10.09 8.00
CA VAL A 359 -5.35 9.59 9.11
C VAL A 359 -4.51 8.42 8.60
N PRO A 360 -3.23 8.62 8.26
CA PRO A 360 -2.41 7.56 7.70
C PRO A 360 -2.27 6.39 8.64
N THR A 361 -2.11 5.18 8.07
CA THR A 361 -1.93 3.97 8.86
C THR A 361 -0.68 3.21 8.46
N ILE A 362 -0.09 2.52 9.43
CA ILE A 362 0.98 1.55 9.22
C ILE A 362 0.68 0.29 10.03
N ALA A 363 1.27 -0.82 9.64
CA ALA A 363 1.13 -2.07 10.38
C ALA A 363 2.45 -2.42 11.09
N ARG A 364 2.33 -3.01 12.28
CA ARG A 364 3.43 -3.59 13.04
C ARG A 364 3.16 -5.07 13.23
N TRP A 365 4.10 -5.90 12.84
CA TRP A 365 4.00 -7.34 12.99
C TRP A 365 5.16 -7.87 13.85
N ALA A 366 4.82 -8.77 14.76
CA ALA A 366 5.76 -9.59 15.52
C ALA A 366 5.33 -11.05 15.37
N SER A 367 6.28 -11.96 15.41
CA SER A 367 6.05 -13.40 15.26
C SER A 367 4.88 -13.90 16.12
N ALA A 368 4.12 -14.86 15.60
CA ALA A 368 2.96 -15.51 16.21
C ALA A 368 1.76 -14.58 16.55
N ALA A 369 1.72 -13.37 16.01
CA ALA A 369 0.62 -12.43 16.20
C ALA A 369 0.02 -11.96 14.87
N LEU A 370 -1.25 -11.52 14.89
CA LEU A 370 -1.80 -10.76 13.76
C LEU A 370 -1.17 -9.37 13.73
N PRO A 371 -0.96 -8.79 12.55
CA PRO A 371 -0.44 -7.44 12.42
C PRO A 371 -1.31 -6.42 13.17
N GLN A 372 -0.66 -5.52 13.89
CA GLN A 372 -1.29 -4.42 14.61
C GLN A 372 -1.29 -3.17 13.73
N VAL A 373 -2.45 -2.54 13.60
CA VAL A 373 -2.59 -1.26 12.89
C VAL A 373 -2.30 -0.12 13.85
N HIS A 374 -1.51 0.84 13.40
CA HIS A 374 -1.27 2.12 14.07
C HIS A 374 -1.78 3.24 13.16
N ARG A 375 -2.64 4.09 13.71
CA ARG A 375 -3.18 5.28 13.05
C ARG A 375 -2.35 6.48 13.51
N LEU A 376 -1.88 7.30 12.59
CA LEU A 376 -0.92 8.37 12.87
C LEU A 376 -1.60 9.74 12.80
N HIS A 377 -1.34 10.60 13.78
CA HIS A 377 -1.77 11.98 13.70
C HIS A 377 -0.83 12.80 12.82
N VAL A 378 -1.40 13.44 11.80
CA VAL A 378 -0.74 14.49 11.01
C VAL A 378 -1.58 15.76 11.15
N PRO A 379 -0.99 16.93 11.50
CA PRO A 379 -1.76 18.16 11.68
C PRO A 379 -2.50 18.56 10.41
N ALA A 380 -3.82 18.72 10.49
CA ALA A 380 -4.68 19.01 9.35
C ALA A 380 -4.30 20.33 8.63
N GLU A 381 -3.89 21.35 9.41
CA GLU A 381 -3.43 22.62 8.84
C GLU A 381 -2.18 22.44 7.98
N LEU A 382 -1.28 21.55 8.40
CA LEU A 382 -0.05 21.26 7.67
C LEU A 382 -0.34 20.49 6.37
N VAL A 383 -1.27 19.53 6.42
CA VAL A 383 -1.72 18.81 5.22
C VAL A 383 -2.29 19.79 4.19
N ARG A 384 -3.17 20.70 4.61
CA ARG A 384 -3.74 21.74 3.72
C ARG A 384 -2.68 22.68 3.17
N GLU A 385 -1.71 23.09 3.99
CA GLU A 385 -0.64 23.98 3.56
C GLU A 385 0.28 23.35 2.52
N ILE A 386 0.72 22.10 2.79
CA ILE A 386 1.70 21.41 1.94
C ILE A 386 1.05 20.91 0.64
N TYR A 387 -0.21 20.48 0.67
CA TYR A 387 -0.93 19.96 -0.49
C TYR A 387 -2.05 20.89 -0.97
N ALA A 388 -1.85 22.23 -0.84
CA ALA A 388 -2.88 23.24 -1.15
C ALA A 388 -3.40 23.14 -2.58
N GLU A 389 -2.52 22.96 -3.57
CA GLU A 389 -2.88 22.88 -4.98
C GLU A 389 -3.79 21.67 -5.27
N GLU A 390 -3.61 20.55 -4.58
CA GLU A 390 -4.43 19.36 -4.72
C GLU A 390 -5.81 19.53 -4.08
N ASN A 391 -5.88 20.30 -2.97
CA ASN A 391 -7.12 20.59 -2.29
C ASN A 391 -8.08 21.42 -3.17
N ASP A 392 -7.56 22.41 -3.90
CA ASP A 392 -8.34 23.27 -4.79
C ASP A 392 -8.95 22.50 -5.99
N VAL A 393 -8.30 21.45 -6.46
CA VAL A 393 -8.80 20.57 -7.53
C VAL A 393 -9.92 19.64 -7.05
N ALA A 394 -9.94 19.35 -5.75
CA ALA A 394 -10.88 18.39 -5.15
C ALA A 394 -12.28 18.92 -4.85
N GLU A 395 -12.52 20.24 -4.89
CA GLU A 395 -13.87 20.81 -4.80
C GLU A 395 -14.54 20.80 -6.18
N PRO A 396 -15.50 19.90 -6.47
CA PRO A 396 -16.28 19.99 -7.69
C PRO A 396 -17.05 21.32 -7.66
N ASP A 397 -16.85 22.15 -8.68
CA ASP A 397 -17.52 23.42 -8.88
C ASP A 397 -19.05 23.26 -8.74
N ALA A 398 -19.57 23.50 -7.54
CA ALA A 398 -20.98 23.43 -7.21
C ALA A 398 -21.81 24.43 -8.04
N SER A 399 -21.16 25.36 -8.76
CA SER A 399 -21.82 26.36 -9.63
C SER A 399 -22.21 25.78 -11.00
N ARG A 400 -21.65 24.65 -11.43
CA ARG A 400 -22.00 24.04 -12.72
C ARG A 400 -23.24 23.15 -12.71
N GLN A 401 -23.74 22.75 -11.54
CA GLN A 401 -24.99 21.95 -11.43
C GLN A 401 -26.29 22.77 -11.36
N ALA A 402 -26.19 24.07 -11.21
CA ALA A 402 -27.39 24.94 -11.14
C ALA A 402 -27.87 25.50 -12.50
N GLY A 403 -27.18 25.22 -13.60
CA GLY A 403 -27.48 25.81 -14.93
C GLY A 403 -28.16 24.90 -15.96
N GLY A 404 -28.55 23.67 -15.59
CA GLY A 404 -29.01 22.64 -16.55
C GLY A 404 -30.52 22.30 -16.50
N ALA A 405 -31.35 23.07 -15.81
CA ALA A 405 -32.78 22.75 -15.69
C ALA A 405 -33.68 23.95 -16.01
N GLU A 406 -33.48 24.62 -17.15
CA GLU A 406 -34.50 25.53 -17.76
C GLU A 406 -34.17 25.70 -19.23
N ALA A 407 -34.69 24.83 -20.09
CA ALA A 407 -35.07 25.07 -21.52
C ALA A 407 -35.44 23.75 -22.20
N ASP A 408 -36.68 23.30 -22.04
CA ASP A 408 -37.42 22.56 -23.05
C ASP A 408 -38.91 22.45 -22.65
N GLU A 409 -39.60 23.60 -22.61
CA GLU A 409 -41.02 23.67 -22.75
C GLU A 409 -41.37 24.90 -23.63
N ALA A 410 -41.29 24.73 -24.94
CA ALA A 410 -42.13 25.45 -25.94
C ALA A 410 -41.66 25.01 -27.34
N THR A 411 -42.41 24.12 -27.95
CA THR A 411 -42.99 24.23 -29.29
C THR A 411 -43.47 22.89 -29.83
N ALA A 412 -44.82 22.87 -30.00
CA ALA A 412 -45.64 22.06 -30.92
C ALA A 412 -45.74 20.56 -30.68
#